data_e70593c7eda5aee935c8ea9932e1bb32
#
_entry.id   e70593c7eda5aee935c8ea9932e1bb32
#
_cell.length_a   1.000
_cell.length_b   1.000
_cell.length_c   1.000
_cell.angle_alpha   90.00
_cell.angle_beta   90.00
_cell.angle_gamma   90.00
#
_symmetry.space_group_name_H-M   'P 1'
#
loop_
_entity.id
_entity.type
_entity.pdbx_description
1 polymer ?
#
loop_
_entity_poly.entity_id
_entity_poly.type
_entity_poly.pdbx_seq_one_letter_code
_entity_poly.pdbx_strand_id
1 'polypeptide(L)'
;RQAASSLGAAQYCINESVKYARERMIHERALSVNQGIQFPLVELHTQAAMLRELIRKTAWQLDQVEHGTEISDKVAMCNYQANRLVGEAADKAIQVHGGIGYSRHMPFEHIFRHHRRYRITEGSEEMQMRRVGQYLFGYGGSSEMFETPSFASRFNKVQRGAPASWLD
;
A
#
# COMPACT_ATOMS: atom_id res chain seq x y z
N ARG A 1 -1.21 6.63 10.65
CA ARG A 1 -1.93 5.66 11.50
C ARG A 1 -2.49 4.51 10.67
N GLN A 2 -3.28 4.76 9.61
CA GLN A 2 -3.90 3.74 8.77
C GLN A 2 -2.86 2.79 8.13
N ALA A 3 -1.80 3.33 7.55
CA ALA A 3 -0.72 2.53 6.95
C ALA A 3 -0.05 1.58 7.96
N ALA A 4 0.19 2.04 9.20
CA ALA A 4 0.77 1.20 10.24
C ALA A 4 -0.17 0.06 10.66
N SER A 5 -1.48 0.33 10.74
CA SER A 5 -2.50 -0.70 11.02
C SER A 5 -2.54 -1.76 9.91
N SER A 6 -2.55 -1.32 8.64
CA SER A 6 -2.55 -2.24 7.50
C SER A 6 -1.26 -3.06 7.41
N LEU A 7 -0.10 -2.46 7.68
CA LEU A 7 1.17 -3.18 7.75
C LEU A 7 1.17 -4.24 8.86
N GLY A 8 0.65 -3.89 10.05
CA GLY A 8 0.53 -4.84 11.16
C GLY A 8 -0.34 -6.04 10.82
N ALA A 9 -1.49 -5.81 10.19
CA ALA A 9 -2.39 -6.87 9.73
C ALA A 9 -1.76 -7.73 8.62
N ALA A 10 -1.03 -7.12 7.68
CA ALA A 10 -0.29 -7.86 6.64
C ALA A 10 0.77 -8.76 7.27
N GLN A 11 1.56 -8.23 8.20
CA GLN A 11 2.58 -9.01 8.90
C GLN A 11 1.98 -10.18 9.68
N TYR A 12 0.83 -9.98 10.33
CA TYR A 12 0.09 -11.06 10.99
C TYR A 12 -0.29 -12.16 10.00
N CYS A 13 -0.89 -11.81 8.86
CA CYS A 13 -1.26 -12.78 7.83
C CYS A 13 -0.06 -13.58 7.32
N ILE A 14 1.08 -12.92 7.09
CA ILE A 14 2.33 -13.57 6.66
C ILE A 14 2.82 -14.54 7.72
N ASN A 15 2.89 -14.10 8.98
CA ASN A 15 3.41 -14.91 10.08
C ASN A 15 2.57 -16.18 10.32
N GLU A 16 1.23 -16.02 10.34
CA GLU A 16 0.33 -17.17 10.50
C GLU A 16 0.41 -18.13 9.31
N SER A 17 0.58 -17.61 8.07
CA SER A 17 0.77 -18.45 6.90
C SER A 17 2.07 -19.27 6.96
N VAL A 18 3.16 -18.65 7.41
CA VAL A 18 4.44 -19.34 7.60
C VAL A 18 4.31 -20.41 8.68
N LYS A 19 3.69 -20.08 9.81
CA LYS A 19 3.45 -21.02 10.90
C LYS A 19 2.64 -22.22 10.42
N TYR A 20 1.48 -21.97 9.82
CA TYR A 20 0.62 -23.02 9.30
C TYR A 20 1.33 -23.91 8.26
N ALA A 21 2.06 -23.29 7.32
CA ALA A 21 2.80 -24.06 6.31
C ALA A 21 3.88 -24.97 6.90
N ARG A 22 4.49 -24.59 8.02
CA ARG A 22 5.47 -25.44 8.73
C ARG A 22 4.83 -26.61 9.49
N GLU A 23 3.62 -26.42 10.00
CA GLU A 23 2.92 -27.42 10.80
C GLU A 23 2.06 -28.37 9.94
N ARG A 24 1.54 -27.88 8.82
CA ARG A 24 0.66 -28.65 7.94
C ARG A 24 1.43 -29.69 7.16
N MET A 25 1.12 -30.96 7.39
CA MET A 25 1.70 -32.10 6.67
C MET A 25 0.82 -32.51 5.49
N ILE A 26 1.42 -32.71 4.31
CA ILE A 26 0.81 -33.23 3.10
C ILE A 26 1.77 -34.25 2.50
N HIS A 27 1.29 -35.48 2.26
CA HIS A 27 2.12 -36.57 1.77
C HIS A 27 3.43 -36.72 2.57
N GLU A 28 3.31 -36.76 3.91
CA GLU A 28 4.42 -36.94 4.87
C GLU A 28 5.47 -35.79 4.86
N ARG A 29 5.18 -34.69 4.19
CA ARG A 29 6.05 -33.51 4.12
C ARG A 29 5.32 -32.26 4.59
N ALA A 30 6.04 -31.34 5.22
CA ALA A 30 5.50 -30.05 5.59
C ALA A 30 5.12 -29.25 4.33
N LEU A 31 4.01 -28.54 4.35
CA LEU A 31 3.57 -27.69 3.24
C LEU A 31 4.64 -26.65 2.86
N SER A 32 5.42 -26.20 3.85
CA SER A 32 6.49 -25.21 3.69
C SER A 32 7.65 -25.66 2.81
N VAL A 33 7.80 -26.94 2.43
CA VAL A 33 8.86 -27.37 1.52
C VAL A 33 8.59 -26.98 0.06
N ASN A 34 7.36 -26.57 -0.25
CA ASN A 34 6.95 -26.21 -1.60
C ASN A 34 7.31 -24.75 -1.92
N GLN A 35 8.09 -24.53 -2.96
CA GLN A 35 8.46 -23.18 -3.43
C GLN A 35 7.24 -22.34 -3.83
N GLY A 36 6.16 -22.96 -4.35
CA GLY A 36 4.90 -22.29 -4.65
C GLY A 36 4.21 -21.68 -3.42
N ILE A 37 4.56 -22.14 -2.20
CA ILE A 37 4.13 -21.57 -0.93
C ILE A 37 5.17 -20.55 -0.43
N GLN A 38 6.46 -20.86 -0.53
CA GLN A 38 7.54 -20.03 -0.01
C GLN A 38 7.63 -18.68 -0.75
N PHE A 39 7.74 -18.70 -2.08
CA PHE A 39 8.04 -17.51 -2.87
C PHE A 39 7.01 -16.40 -2.73
N PRO A 40 5.69 -16.65 -2.78
CA PRO A 40 4.72 -15.60 -2.53
C PRO A 40 4.82 -14.99 -1.11
N LEU A 41 5.14 -15.81 -0.10
CA LEU A 41 5.30 -15.33 1.27
C LEU A 41 6.59 -14.53 1.46
N VAL A 42 7.68 -14.92 0.78
CA VAL A 42 8.94 -14.17 0.75
C VAL A 42 8.73 -12.79 0.12
N GLU A 43 8.01 -12.72 -1.01
CA GLU A 43 7.70 -11.46 -1.67
C GLU A 43 6.91 -10.52 -0.76
N LEU A 44 5.84 -11.00 -0.16
CA LEU A 44 5.02 -10.23 0.78
C LEU A 44 5.84 -9.77 2.00
N HIS A 45 6.70 -10.63 2.53
CA HIS A 45 7.57 -10.29 3.66
C HIS A 45 8.58 -9.18 3.29
N THR A 46 9.16 -9.26 2.11
CA THR A 46 10.09 -8.26 1.60
C THR A 46 9.39 -6.91 1.43
N GLN A 47 8.20 -6.89 0.83
CA GLN A 47 7.39 -5.67 0.70
C GLN A 47 7.02 -5.08 2.07
N ALA A 48 6.65 -5.93 3.03
CA ALA A 48 6.36 -5.50 4.39
C ALA A 48 7.58 -4.85 5.08
N ALA A 49 8.77 -5.41 4.86
CA ALA A 49 10.01 -4.85 5.40
C ALA A 49 10.33 -3.47 4.79
N MET A 50 10.27 -3.34 3.47
CA MET A 50 10.47 -2.06 2.78
C MET A 50 9.45 -1.00 3.23
N LEU A 51 8.19 -1.38 3.31
CA LEU A 51 7.11 -0.48 3.72
C LEU A 51 7.26 -0.02 5.18
N ARG A 52 7.74 -0.89 6.06
CA ARG A 52 8.01 -0.54 7.45
C ARG A 52 9.03 0.60 7.55
N GLU A 53 10.10 0.52 6.78
CA GLU A 53 11.12 1.56 6.80
C GLU A 53 10.63 2.86 6.13
N LEU A 54 9.82 2.75 5.08
CA LEU A 54 9.17 3.93 4.49
C LEU A 54 8.25 4.64 5.50
N ILE A 55 7.43 3.89 6.25
CA ILE A 55 6.54 4.44 7.28
C ILE A 55 7.36 5.11 8.39
N ARG A 56 8.43 4.46 8.87
CA ARG A 56 9.30 5.01 9.93
C ARG A 56 9.98 6.29 9.47
N LYS A 57 10.56 6.30 8.28
CA LYS A 57 11.18 7.48 7.70
C LYS A 57 10.17 8.62 7.52
N THR A 58 8.97 8.31 7.02
CA THR A 58 7.91 9.31 6.84
C THR A 58 7.45 9.89 8.17
N ALA A 59 7.29 9.06 9.19
CA ALA A 59 6.95 9.52 10.54
C ALA A 59 8.03 10.45 11.11
N TRP A 60 9.29 10.07 11.00
CA TRP A 60 10.41 10.92 11.41
C TRP A 60 10.43 12.25 10.64
N GLN A 61 10.19 12.23 9.33
CA GLN A 61 10.13 13.44 8.51
C GLN A 61 8.96 14.37 8.93
N LEU A 62 7.81 13.79 9.32
CA LEU A 62 6.68 14.57 9.82
C LEU A 62 7.02 15.39 11.08
N ASP A 63 7.93 14.89 11.91
CA ASP A 63 8.39 15.59 13.10
C ASP A 63 9.41 16.71 12.77
N GLN A 64 9.92 16.77 11.52
CA GLN A 64 10.94 17.74 11.10
C GLN A 64 10.37 18.88 10.24
N VAL A 65 9.18 18.72 9.68
CA VAL A 65 8.57 19.73 8.80
C VAL A 65 7.58 20.59 9.57
N GLU A 66 7.48 21.85 9.20
CA GLU A 66 6.51 22.77 9.80
C GLU A 66 5.08 22.42 9.35
N HIS A 67 4.93 22.06 8.08
CA HIS A 67 3.65 21.69 7.51
C HIS A 67 3.69 20.29 6.89
N GLY A 68 2.82 19.39 7.33
CA GLY A 68 2.73 18.02 6.83
C GLY A 68 2.41 17.91 5.31
N THR A 69 1.98 19.02 4.70
CA THR A 69 1.80 19.12 3.25
C THR A 69 3.10 18.96 2.47
N GLU A 70 4.25 19.32 3.04
CA GLU A 70 5.57 19.25 2.40
C GLU A 70 5.98 17.81 2.03
N ILE A 71 5.51 16.84 2.80
CA ILE A 71 5.81 15.42 2.61
C ILE A 71 4.56 14.58 2.34
N SER A 72 3.49 15.22 1.86
CA SER A 72 2.22 14.54 1.66
C SER A 72 2.28 13.43 0.59
N ASP A 73 3.23 13.49 -0.34
CA ASP A 73 3.55 12.40 -1.27
C ASP A 73 4.03 11.15 -0.52
N LYS A 74 4.92 11.29 0.48
CA LYS A 74 5.42 10.16 1.29
C LYS A 74 4.32 9.54 2.12
N VAL A 75 3.46 10.37 2.70
CA VAL A 75 2.26 9.92 3.44
C VAL A 75 1.32 9.15 2.51
N ALA A 76 1.10 9.65 1.30
CA ALA A 76 0.27 8.99 0.29
C ALA A 76 0.89 7.66 -0.16
N MET A 77 2.22 7.59 -0.38
CA MET A 77 2.93 6.34 -0.69
C MET A 77 2.71 5.30 0.41
N CYS A 78 2.89 5.68 1.68
CA CYS A 78 2.66 4.78 2.81
C CYS A 78 1.22 4.25 2.83
N ASN A 79 0.24 5.13 2.58
CA ASN A 79 -1.17 4.77 2.64
C ASN A 79 -1.54 3.73 1.59
N TYR A 80 -1.39 4.03 0.30
CA TYR A 80 -1.89 3.13 -0.73
C TYR A 80 -1.10 1.81 -0.79
N GLN A 81 0.22 1.84 -0.56
CA GLN A 81 1.04 0.62 -0.54
C GLN A 81 0.68 -0.31 0.62
N ALA A 82 0.47 0.23 1.83
CA ALA A 82 0.08 -0.58 2.98
C ALA A 82 -1.29 -1.25 2.77
N ASN A 83 -2.23 -0.52 2.17
CA ASN A 83 -3.57 -1.02 1.93
C ASN A 83 -3.64 -2.06 0.80
N ARG A 84 -2.74 -1.99 -0.18
CA ARG A 84 -2.54 -3.05 -1.18
C ARG A 84 -1.94 -4.30 -0.55
N LEU A 85 -0.83 -4.12 0.16
CA LEU A 85 -0.11 -5.21 0.79
C LEU A 85 -0.98 -6.04 1.73
N VAL A 86 -1.80 -5.41 2.58
CA VAL A 86 -2.67 -6.16 3.49
C VAL A 86 -3.74 -6.96 2.75
N GLY A 87 -4.27 -6.44 1.65
CA GLY A 87 -5.22 -7.18 0.80
C GLY A 87 -4.57 -8.44 0.20
N GLU A 88 -3.38 -8.30 -0.36
CA GLU A 88 -2.61 -9.41 -0.94
C GLU A 88 -2.19 -10.43 0.12
N ALA A 89 -1.73 -9.96 1.29
CA ALA A 89 -1.33 -10.83 2.39
C ALA A 89 -2.51 -11.62 2.97
N ALA A 90 -3.67 -11.00 3.11
CA ALA A 90 -4.88 -11.66 3.61
C ALA A 90 -5.41 -12.69 2.61
N ASP A 91 -5.46 -12.36 1.33
CA ASP A 91 -5.82 -13.29 0.26
C ASP A 91 -4.88 -14.49 0.23
N LYS A 92 -3.57 -14.25 0.30
CA LYS A 92 -2.57 -15.31 0.34
C LYS A 92 -2.70 -16.18 1.60
N ALA A 93 -3.02 -15.58 2.74
CA ALA A 93 -3.25 -16.32 3.98
C ALA A 93 -4.48 -17.25 3.87
N ILE A 94 -5.58 -16.78 3.28
CA ILE A 94 -6.74 -17.61 2.97
C ILE A 94 -6.31 -18.80 2.10
N GLN A 95 -5.57 -18.54 1.04
CA GLN A 95 -5.14 -19.58 0.09
C GLN A 95 -4.23 -20.62 0.74
N VAL A 96 -3.25 -20.20 1.54
CA VAL A 96 -2.31 -21.12 2.23
C VAL A 96 -3.01 -22.00 3.24
N HIS A 97 -3.99 -21.47 3.97
CA HIS A 97 -4.76 -22.23 4.96
C HIS A 97 -5.87 -23.09 4.34
N GLY A 98 -6.22 -22.87 3.07
CA GLY A 98 -7.28 -23.61 2.39
C GLY A 98 -8.66 -23.39 3.02
N GLY A 99 -9.47 -24.43 3.13
CA GLY A 99 -10.85 -24.32 3.61
C GLY A 99 -11.00 -23.67 4.99
N ILE A 100 -10.06 -23.92 5.92
CA ILE A 100 -10.09 -23.29 7.24
C ILE A 100 -9.80 -21.79 7.16
N GLY A 101 -8.92 -21.37 6.23
CA GLY A 101 -8.59 -19.96 5.99
C GLY A 101 -9.77 -19.14 5.45
N TYR A 102 -10.65 -19.79 4.69
CA TYR A 102 -11.88 -19.19 4.18
C TYR A 102 -13.01 -19.15 5.23
N SER A 103 -12.91 -19.97 6.26
CA SER A 103 -13.90 -20.02 7.32
C SER A 103 -13.74 -18.87 8.32
N ARG A 104 -14.80 -18.63 9.14
CA ARG A 104 -14.74 -17.63 10.22
C ARG A 104 -13.93 -18.09 11.46
N HIS A 105 -13.38 -19.31 11.43
CA HIS A 105 -12.46 -19.78 12.47
C HIS A 105 -11.09 -19.09 12.38
N MET A 106 -10.75 -18.56 11.18
CA MET A 106 -9.55 -17.75 10.96
C MET A 106 -9.97 -16.31 10.64
N PRO A 107 -9.16 -15.30 11.01
CA PRO A 107 -9.55 -13.90 10.85
C PRO A 107 -9.28 -13.33 9.44
N PHE A 108 -8.78 -14.11 8.50
CA PHE A 108 -8.25 -13.61 7.22
C PHE A 108 -9.33 -12.99 6.33
N GLU A 109 -10.54 -13.60 6.25
CA GLU A 109 -11.67 -13.03 5.53
C GLU A 109 -12.06 -11.66 6.12
N HIS A 110 -12.11 -11.58 7.45
CA HIS A 110 -12.40 -10.34 8.15
C HIS A 110 -11.33 -9.27 7.89
N ILE A 111 -10.05 -9.64 7.98
CA ILE A 111 -8.93 -8.74 7.68
C ILE A 111 -9.01 -8.24 6.24
N PHE A 112 -9.21 -9.14 5.27
CA PHE A 112 -9.37 -8.80 3.85
C PHE A 112 -10.48 -7.77 3.65
N ARG A 113 -11.69 -8.07 4.14
CA ARG A 113 -12.87 -7.22 3.99
C ARG A 113 -12.71 -5.89 4.73
N HIS A 114 -12.20 -5.91 5.96
CA HIS A 114 -11.99 -4.72 6.78
C HIS A 114 -11.00 -3.76 6.13
N HIS A 115 -9.85 -4.25 5.71
CA HIS A 115 -8.80 -3.41 5.13
C HIS A 115 -9.08 -3.04 3.67
N ARG A 116 -9.91 -3.80 2.94
CA ARG A 116 -10.31 -3.45 1.57
C ARG A 116 -10.95 -2.07 1.48
N ARG A 117 -11.68 -1.65 2.50
CA ARG A 117 -12.27 -0.30 2.57
C ARG A 117 -11.23 0.80 2.58
N TYR A 118 -10.03 0.57 3.13
CA TYR A 118 -8.98 1.58 3.23
C TYR A 118 -8.37 1.96 1.88
N ARG A 119 -8.62 1.18 0.84
CA ARG A 119 -8.31 1.56 -0.55
C ARG A 119 -9.33 2.53 -1.14
N ILE A 120 -10.40 2.85 -0.41
CA ILE A 120 -11.51 3.69 -0.84
C ILE A 120 -11.63 4.92 0.05
N THR A 121 -11.56 4.73 1.37
CA THR A 121 -11.76 5.80 2.37
C THR A 121 -10.54 6.71 2.49
N GLU A 122 -10.77 7.94 2.97
CA GLU A 122 -9.75 8.99 3.15
C GLU A 122 -9.04 9.37 1.85
N GLY A 123 -9.77 9.27 0.75
CA GLY A 123 -9.27 9.37 -0.62
C GLY A 123 -8.86 8.01 -1.16
N SER A 124 -9.45 7.63 -2.30
CA SER A 124 -9.16 6.34 -2.92
C SER A 124 -7.67 6.20 -3.25
N GLU A 125 -7.21 4.98 -3.51
CA GLU A 125 -5.80 4.73 -3.85
C GLU A 125 -5.35 5.53 -5.07
N GLU A 126 -6.25 5.79 -6.02
CA GLU A 126 -5.98 6.65 -7.19
C GLU A 126 -5.73 8.10 -6.78
N MET A 127 -6.46 8.60 -5.78
CA MET A 127 -6.23 9.94 -5.24
C MET A 127 -4.92 10.03 -4.47
N GLN A 128 -4.52 8.97 -3.77
CA GLN A 128 -3.19 8.90 -3.15
C GLN A 128 -2.09 8.86 -4.22
N MET A 129 -2.25 8.04 -5.26
CA MET A 129 -1.31 7.99 -6.38
C MET A 129 -1.23 9.32 -7.13
N ARG A 130 -2.36 9.99 -7.35
CA ARG A 130 -2.38 11.33 -7.95
C ARG A 130 -1.54 12.32 -7.13
N ARG A 131 -1.61 12.26 -5.81
CA ARG A 131 -0.79 13.10 -4.93
C ARG A 131 0.70 12.85 -5.11
N VAL A 132 1.10 11.57 -5.15
CA VAL A 132 2.49 11.19 -5.47
C VAL A 132 2.89 11.70 -6.84
N GLY A 133 2.03 11.55 -7.85
CA GLY A 133 2.27 12.03 -9.20
C GLY A 133 2.47 13.55 -9.28
N GLN A 134 1.73 14.33 -8.48
CA GLN A 134 1.91 15.77 -8.41
C GLN A 134 3.33 16.17 -8.01
N TYR A 135 3.91 15.49 -7.01
CA TYR A 135 5.30 15.72 -6.60
C TYR A 135 6.30 15.19 -7.61
N LEU A 136 6.07 13.98 -8.13
CA LEU A 136 6.99 13.34 -9.08
C LEU A 136 7.15 14.13 -10.37
N PHE A 137 6.06 14.72 -10.87
CA PHE A 137 6.05 15.48 -12.11
C PHE A 137 6.14 17.00 -11.92
N GLY A 138 6.48 17.46 -10.70
CA GLY A 138 6.65 18.88 -10.41
C GLY A 138 5.34 19.69 -10.37
N TYR A 139 4.20 19.03 -10.23
CA TYR A 139 2.90 19.71 -10.04
C TYR A 139 2.54 19.89 -8.57
N GLY A 140 3.32 19.33 -7.65
CA GLY A 140 3.16 19.34 -6.20
C GLY A 140 4.23 20.21 -5.57
N GLY A 141 3.99 21.44 -5.35
CA GLY A 141 4.83 22.35 -4.60
C GLY A 141 3.92 23.29 -3.82
N SER A 142 4.43 24.21 -3.06
CA SER A 142 3.77 25.15 -2.17
C SER A 142 2.31 25.55 -2.50
N SER A 143 1.63 26.17 -1.57
CA SER A 143 0.26 26.71 -1.71
C SER A 143 -0.05 27.41 -3.03
N GLU A 144 0.95 28.01 -3.66
CA GLU A 144 0.83 28.62 -5.01
C GLU A 144 0.36 27.64 -6.09
N MET A 145 0.57 26.33 -5.91
CA MET A 145 0.13 25.36 -6.89
C MET A 145 -1.33 24.93 -6.69
N PHE A 146 -1.89 25.11 -5.53
CA PHE A 146 -3.34 24.97 -5.32
C PHE A 146 -4.10 26.21 -5.78
N GLU A 147 -3.44 27.35 -5.88
CA GLU A 147 -3.96 28.60 -6.45
C GLU A 147 -3.78 28.68 -7.97
N THR A 148 -2.86 27.91 -8.56
CA THR A 148 -2.80 27.82 -10.02
C THR A 148 -4.03 27.08 -10.52
N PRO A 149 -4.57 27.54 -11.65
CA PRO A 149 -5.73 26.94 -12.27
C PRO A 149 -5.57 25.42 -12.32
N SER A 150 -6.59 24.70 -11.92
CA SER A 150 -6.63 23.25 -11.80
C SER A 150 -5.90 22.57 -12.97
N PHE A 151 -5.39 21.34 -12.76
CA PHE A 151 -4.86 20.48 -13.82
C PHE A 151 -5.74 20.51 -15.09
N ALA A 152 -7.06 20.62 -14.93
CA ALA A 152 -8.00 20.79 -16.02
C ALA A 152 -7.75 22.07 -16.84
N SER A 153 -7.32 23.18 -16.22
CA SER A 153 -7.05 24.43 -16.97
C SER A 153 -5.71 24.41 -17.70
N ARG A 154 -4.72 23.66 -17.18
CA ARG A 154 -3.47 23.37 -17.91
C ARG A 154 -3.74 22.44 -19.09
N PHE A 155 -4.53 21.40 -18.89
CA PHE A 155 -4.98 20.51 -19.97
C PHE A 155 -5.76 21.25 -21.06
N ASN A 156 -6.63 22.18 -20.67
CA ASN A 156 -7.33 23.07 -21.60
C ASN A 156 -6.41 24.03 -22.35
N LYS A 157 -5.25 24.42 -21.77
CA LYS A 157 -4.23 25.20 -22.49
C LYS A 157 -3.53 24.37 -23.56
N VAL A 158 -3.22 23.11 -23.31
CA VAL A 158 -2.65 22.18 -24.30
C VAL A 158 -3.60 22.02 -25.48
N GLN A 159 -4.87 21.79 -25.21
CA GLN A 159 -5.89 21.64 -26.25
C GLN A 159 -6.13 22.93 -27.06
N ARG A 160 -5.77 24.09 -26.51
CA ARG A 160 -5.89 25.37 -27.17
C ARG A 160 -4.63 25.82 -27.94
N GLY A 161 -3.67 24.91 -28.17
CA GLY A 161 -2.49 25.18 -28.98
C GLY A 161 -1.47 26.11 -28.30
N ALA A 162 -1.39 26.15 -26.99
CA ALA A 162 -0.31 26.86 -26.31
C ALA A 162 1.05 26.21 -26.62
N PRO A 163 2.12 27.01 -26.85
CA PRO A 163 3.42 26.46 -27.21
C PRO A 163 3.97 25.55 -26.12
N ALA A 164 4.71 24.54 -26.53
CA ALA A 164 5.27 23.47 -25.67
C ALA A 164 6.34 23.95 -24.66
N SER A 165 6.70 25.24 -24.68
CA SER A 165 7.73 25.86 -23.80
C SER A 165 7.42 25.83 -22.29
N TRP A 166 6.33 25.24 -21.88
CA TRP A 166 5.97 25.04 -20.47
C TRP A 166 6.02 23.55 -20.05
N LEU A 167 6.59 22.70 -20.92
CA LEU A 167 6.97 21.32 -20.62
C LEU A 167 8.46 21.20 -20.22
N ASP A 168 9.21 22.30 -20.32
CA ASP A 168 10.61 22.37 -19.91
C ASP A 168 10.66 22.77 -18.39
#